data_84988f296e82a12bd104676e69453f31
#
_entry.id   84988f296e82a12bd104676e69453f31
#
_cell.length_a   1.000
_cell.length_b   1.000
_cell.length_c   1.000
_cell.angle_alpha   90.00
_cell.angle_beta   90.00
_cell.angle_gamma   90.00
#
_symmetry.space_group_name_H-M   'P 1'
#
loop_
_entity.id
_entity.type
_entity.pdbx_description
1 polymer ?
#
loop_
_entity_poly.entity_id
_entity_poly.type
_entity_poly.pdbx_seq_one_letter_code
_entity_poly.pdbx_strand_id
1 'polypeptide(L)'
;MVTRAALILLCFSLAAGAQSKPKSTAPSGTKAAQPAAPAKTAPTAIFHTTAGDLTCELFPSNAPKTVKNFIGLATGTKEWTDPQSGQKTTRPLYDRTIFHRVIPGFMIQGGDPLGQGTGGPGYQFEDEFDSSLTFDRPGRLAMANSGPSTNGSQFFITEVPTPHLNGRHTIFGQCDDQSVELVKKIARMPTSRGDRPADPIKINHIQITGPGAPAKPALRKSPSKTATPKKG
;
A
#
# COMPACT_ATOMS: atom_id res chain seq x y z
N MET A 1 14.21 -49.08 -43.97
CA MET A 1 15.41 -48.46 -44.57
C MET A 1 16.01 -47.57 -43.51
N VAL A 2 16.92 -48.08 -42.67
CA VAL A 2 18.37 -48.22 -42.83
C VAL A 2 18.96 -46.89 -43.32
N THR A 3 19.79 -46.16 -42.60
CA THR A 3 21.17 -46.32 -42.11
C THR A 3 21.66 -45.01 -41.50
N ARG A 4 22.46 -44.83 -40.58
CA ARG A 4 23.78 -45.13 -39.97
C ARG A 4 24.26 -43.83 -39.29
N ALA A 5 24.54 -43.77 -38.06
CA ALA A 5 25.75 -43.96 -37.31
C ALA A 5 27.02 -43.31 -37.90
N ALA A 6 27.57 -42.31 -37.15
CA ALA A 6 29.00 -42.02 -37.17
C ALA A 6 29.44 -41.51 -35.79
N LEU A 7 30.17 -42.41 -35.15
CA LEU A 7 30.94 -42.25 -33.92
C LEU A 7 32.31 -41.68 -34.31
N ILE A 8 32.79 -40.60 -33.76
CA ILE A 8 34.23 -40.22 -33.83
C ILE A 8 34.72 -39.99 -32.40
N LEU A 9 35.53 -40.98 -32.04
CA LEU A 9 36.39 -41.01 -30.88
C LEU A 9 37.73 -40.42 -31.28
N LEU A 10 38.29 -39.47 -30.58
CA LEU A 10 39.71 -39.22 -30.65
C LEU A 10 40.28 -38.82 -29.27
N CYS A 11 41.35 -39.50 -28.96
CA CYS A 11 42.04 -39.66 -27.69
C CYS A 11 43.07 -38.53 -27.38
N PHE A 12 43.37 -38.43 -26.10
CA PHE A 12 44.66 -38.18 -25.45
C PHE A 12 45.40 -36.84 -25.62
N SER A 13 45.64 -36.16 -24.52
CA SER A 13 46.99 -36.10 -23.94
C SER A 13 46.96 -35.58 -22.51
N LEU A 14 47.50 -36.36 -21.58
CA LEU A 14 47.93 -35.97 -20.25
C LEU A 14 49.17 -35.05 -20.33
N ALA A 15 49.14 -33.97 -19.59
CA ALA A 15 50.35 -33.31 -19.10
C ALA A 15 50.18 -33.01 -17.62
N ALA A 16 50.89 -33.78 -16.80
CA ALA A 16 51.10 -33.52 -15.38
C ALA A 16 52.10 -32.37 -15.21
N GLY A 17 51.73 -31.35 -14.48
CA GLY A 17 52.60 -30.28 -14.02
C GLY A 17 52.34 -30.01 -12.55
N ALA A 18 53.27 -30.38 -11.73
CA ALA A 18 53.19 -30.27 -10.26
C ALA A 18 53.58 -28.87 -9.77
N GLN A 19 52.94 -28.49 -8.64
CA GLN A 19 53.42 -27.63 -7.54
C GLN A 19 53.40 -26.11 -7.72
N SER A 20 52.81 -25.47 -6.81
CA SER A 20 53.26 -25.11 -5.47
C SER A 20 52.18 -24.34 -4.72
N LYS A 21 51.91 -24.67 -3.48
CA LYS A 21 51.09 -23.88 -2.52
C LYS A 21 51.81 -22.59 -2.15
N PRO A 22 51.19 -21.46 -2.24
CA PRO A 22 51.52 -20.32 -1.38
C PRO A 22 50.53 -20.25 -0.22
N LYS A 23 51.12 -20.00 0.91
CA LYS A 23 50.57 -19.82 2.25
C LYS A 23 49.47 -18.76 2.27
N SER A 24 48.27 -19.17 2.70
CA SER A 24 47.14 -18.27 2.93
C SER A 24 47.41 -17.38 4.13
N THR A 25 47.53 -16.11 3.88
CA THR A 25 47.31 -15.03 4.86
C THR A 25 45.92 -14.48 4.63
N ALA A 26 45.01 -14.76 5.56
CA ALA A 26 43.65 -14.22 5.57
C ALA A 26 43.72 -12.70 5.81
N PRO A 27 43.06 -11.88 5.00
CA PRO A 27 42.70 -10.51 5.41
C PRO A 27 41.35 -10.57 6.13
N SER A 28 41.36 -9.96 7.30
CA SER A 28 40.23 -9.62 8.15
C SER A 28 39.05 -9.12 7.36
N GLY A 29 37.86 -9.76 7.54
CA GLY A 29 36.65 -9.41 6.84
C GLY A 29 36.17 -8.01 7.20
N THR A 30 36.36 -7.08 6.31
CA THR A 30 35.58 -5.85 6.27
C THR A 30 34.18 -6.23 5.78
N LYS A 31 33.21 -6.23 6.70
CA LYS A 31 31.77 -6.38 6.38
C LYS A 31 31.42 -5.34 5.34
N ALA A 32 31.30 -5.75 4.09
CA ALA A 32 30.85 -4.88 3.00
C ALA A 32 29.49 -4.33 3.41
N ALA A 33 29.41 -3.00 3.54
CA ALA A 33 28.16 -2.29 3.73
C ALA A 33 27.25 -2.61 2.53
N GLN A 34 26.13 -3.24 2.79
CA GLN A 34 25.10 -3.49 1.79
C GLN A 34 24.68 -2.14 1.20
N PRO A 35 24.63 -1.97 -0.13
CA PRO A 35 24.21 -0.71 -0.72
C PRO A 35 22.85 -0.33 -0.14
N ALA A 36 22.73 0.86 0.43
CA ALA A 36 21.45 1.41 0.86
C ALA A 36 20.51 1.41 -0.35
N ALA A 37 19.32 0.84 -0.19
CA ALA A 37 18.28 0.90 -1.20
C ALA A 37 18.11 2.37 -1.64
N PRO A 38 17.93 2.67 -2.95
CA PRO A 38 17.76 4.02 -3.43
C PRO A 38 16.66 4.72 -2.63
N ALA A 39 16.95 5.93 -2.15
CA ALA A 39 15.99 6.72 -1.39
C ALA A 39 14.70 6.84 -2.24
N LYS A 40 13.57 6.40 -1.70
CA LYS A 40 12.28 6.51 -2.38
C LYS A 40 12.01 7.97 -2.69
N THR A 41 11.83 8.30 -3.95
CA THR A 41 11.57 9.67 -4.41
C THR A 41 10.11 10.09 -4.21
N ALA A 42 9.24 9.15 -3.88
CA ALA A 42 7.81 9.35 -3.65
C ALA A 42 7.38 8.92 -2.24
N PRO A 43 6.32 9.52 -1.67
CA PRO A 43 5.76 9.10 -0.40
C PRO A 43 5.18 7.68 -0.51
N THR A 44 5.25 6.95 0.60
CA THR A 44 4.70 5.61 0.73
C THR A 44 3.65 5.60 1.84
N ALA A 45 2.50 5.01 1.54
CA ALA A 45 1.46 4.72 2.52
C ALA A 45 1.58 3.26 2.97
N ILE A 46 1.64 3.03 4.28
CA ILE A 46 1.59 1.71 4.90
C ILE A 46 0.28 1.63 5.68
N PHE A 47 -0.64 0.80 5.19
CA PHE A 47 -1.91 0.52 5.85
C PHE A 47 -1.70 -0.59 6.87
N HIS A 48 -1.63 -0.28 8.14
CA HIS A 48 -1.56 -1.28 9.21
C HIS A 48 -2.96 -1.83 9.45
N THR A 49 -3.20 -3.07 9.04
CA THR A 49 -4.53 -3.69 9.13
C THR A 49 -4.54 -4.88 10.09
N THR A 50 -5.75 -5.36 10.44
CA THR A 50 -5.90 -6.58 11.25
C THR A 50 -5.50 -7.86 10.51
N ALA A 51 -5.32 -7.79 9.18
CA ALA A 51 -4.88 -8.94 8.35
C ALA A 51 -3.39 -8.88 7.98
N GLY A 52 -2.69 -7.78 8.30
CA GLY A 52 -1.31 -7.50 7.92
C GLY A 52 -1.17 -6.13 7.28
N ASP A 53 0.04 -5.80 6.82
CA ASP A 53 0.36 -4.49 6.27
C ASP A 53 0.21 -4.49 4.74
N LEU A 54 -0.36 -3.39 4.21
CA LEU A 54 -0.39 -3.09 2.78
C LEU A 54 0.50 -1.88 2.53
N THR A 55 1.49 -2.02 1.68
CA THR A 55 2.46 -0.97 1.34
C THR A 55 2.25 -0.48 -0.08
N CYS A 56 1.95 0.80 -0.24
CA CYS A 56 1.68 1.41 -1.54
C CYS A 56 2.50 2.68 -1.73
N GLU A 57 3.22 2.79 -2.83
CA GLU A 57 3.85 4.03 -3.28
C GLU A 57 2.77 4.96 -3.81
N LEU A 58 2.83 6.26 -3.44
CA LEU A 58 1.89 7.28 -3.89
C LEU A 58 2.48 8.09 -5.06
N PHE A 59 1.61 8.62 -5.92
CA PHE A 59 1.97 9.33 -7.15
C PHE A 59 1.62 10.82 -7.10
N PRO A 60 2.33 11.64 -6.29
CA PRO A 60 2.02 13.07 -6.14
C PRO A 60 2.23 13.89 -7.41
N SER A 61 3.05 13.41 -8.36
CA SER A 61 3.24 14.09 -9.65
C SER A 61 2.08 13.87 -10.62
N ASN A 62 1.35 12.73 -10.50
CA ASN A 62 0.26 12.36 -11.40
C ASN A 62 -1.11 12.74 -10.84
N ALA A 63 -1.26 12.72 -9.51
CA ALA A 63 -2.51 13.03 -8.81
C ALA A 63 -2.23 13.88 -7.55
N PRO A 64 -1.73 15.12 -7.69
CA PRO A 64 -1.25 15.93 -6.57
C PRO A 64 -2.34 16.28 -5.54
N LYS A 65 -3.56 16.61 -5.98
CA LYS A 65 -4.67 16.95 -5.09
C LYS A 65 -5.15 15.72 -4.34
N THR A 66 -5.27 14.59 -5.04
CA THR A 66 -5.69 13.29 -4.48
C THR A 66 -4.70 12.81 -3.43
N VAL A 67 -3.40 12.80 -3.74
CA VAL A 67 -2.35 12.40 -2.79
C VAL A 67 -2.33 13.33 -1.58
N LYS A 68 -2.40 14.65 -1.79
CA LYS A 68 -2.47 15.63 -0.69
C LYS A 68 -3.70 15.40 0.19
N ASN A 69 -4.87 15.15 -0.43
CA ASN A 69 -6.10 14.83 0.29
C ASN A 69 -5.95 13.56 1.12
N PHE A 70 -5.48 12.48 0.49
CA PHE A 70 -5.30 11.19 1.15
C PHE A 70 -4.34 11.29 2.34
N ILE A 71 -3.15 11.89 2.14
CA ILE A 71 -2.16 12.09 3.22
C ILE A 71 -2.76 12.94 4.34
N GLY A 72 -3.44 14.03 4.00
CA GLY A 72 -4.06 14.92 4.99
C GLY A 72 -5.11 14.22 5.86
N LEU A 73 -5.95 13.39 5.26
CA LEU A 73 -6.95 12.58 5.97
C LEU A 73 -6.30 11.44 6.78
N ALA A 74 -5.26 10.80 6.24
CA ALA A 74 -4.54 9.72 6.92
C ALA A 74 -3.80 10.20 8.17
N THR A 75 -3.26 11.42 8.13
CA THR A 75 -2.41 11.97 9.20
C THR A 75 -3.13 12.94 10.12
N GLY A 76 -4.39 13.28 9.82
CA GLY A 76 -5.15 14.26 10.59
C GLY A 76 -4.67 15.70 10.40
N THR A 77 -4.01 16.02 9.28
CA THR A 77 -3.59 17.38 8.94
C THR A 77 -4.59 18.12 8.04
N LYS A 78 -5.64 17.42 7.61
CA LYS A 78 -6.75 17.99 6.85
C LYS A 78 -8.05 17.88 7.64
N GLU A 79 -8.78 19.00 7.74
CA GLU A 79 -10.10 19.04 8.36
C GLU A 79 -11.12 18.30 7.48
N TRP A 80 -12.03 17.57 8.13
CA TRP A 80 -13.14 16.88 7.52
C TRP A 80 -14.36 16.89 8.46
N THR A 81 -15.54 16.67 7.92
CA THR A 81 -16.78 16.59 8.70
C THR A 81 -17.11 15.14 9.01
N ASP A 82 -17.18 14.80 10.27
CA ASP A 82 -17.55 13.45 10.71
C ASP A 82 -19.05 13.21 10.43
N PRO A 83 -19.41 12.26 9.55
CA PRO A 83 -20.80 12.03 9.18
C PRO A 83 -21.67 11.47 10.31
N GLN A 84 -21.06 10.95 11.40
CA GLN A 84 -21.81 10.50 12.56
C GLN A 84 -22.25 11.65 13.45
N SER A 85 -21.36 12.62 13.69
CA SER A 85 -21.60 13.73 14.59
C SER A 85 -22.00 15.02 13.87
N GLY A 86 -21.75 15.13 12.56
CA GLY A 86 -21.89 16.37 11.80
C GLY A 86 -20.83 17.42 12.12
N GLN A 87 -19.86 17.11 12.99
CA GLN A 87 -18.85 18.05 13.46
C GLN A 87 -17.56 17.99 12.63
N LYS A 88 -16.91 19.15 12.49
CA LYS A 88 -15.59 19.24 11.90
C LYS A 88 -14.52 18.70 12.85
N THR A 89 -13.55 17.99 12.30
CA THR A 89 -12.47 17.37 13.06
C THR A 89 -11.20 17.25 12.21
N THR A 90 -10.05 17.13 12.86
CA THR A 90 -8.74 16.85 12.25
C THR A 90 -8.17 15.49 12.68
N ARG A 91 -8.96 14.64 13.35
CA ARG A 91 -8.49 13.28 13.66
C ARG A 91 -8.20 12.52 12.37
N PRO A 92 -7.22 11.57 12.35
CA PRO A 92 -7.00 10.70 11.21
C PRO A 92 -8.32 9.99 10.81
N LEU A 93 -8.77 10.21 9.57
CA LEU A 93 -10.07 9.70 9.11
C LEU A 93 -10.07 8.18 8.99
N TYR A 94 -8.95 7.62 8.51
CA TYR A 94 -8.86 6.19 8.19
C TYR A 94 -8.68 5.29 9.40
N ASP A 95 -8.31 5.85 10.57
CA ASP A 95 -8.13 5.08 11.78
C ASP A 95 -9.42 4.35 12.17
N ARG A 96 -9.32 3.02 12.32
CA ARG A 96 -10.40 2.10 12.66
C ARG A 96 -11.50 1.95 11.60
N THR A 97 -11.34 2.51 10.41
CA THR A 97 -12.22 2.22 9.28
C THR A 97 -11.98 0.78 8.79
N ILE A 98 -12.86 0.29 7.94
CA ILE A 98 -12.84 -1.08 7.45
C ILE A 98 -12.79 -1.13 5.92
N PHE A 99 -12.34 -2.24 5.38
CA PHE A 99 -12.69 -2.62 4.02
C PHE A 99 -14.12 -3.13 4.03
N HIS A 100 -15.04 -2.27 3.61
CA HIS A 100 -16.49 -2.52 3.70
C HIS A 100 -17.08 -3.25 2.50
N ARG A 101 -16.31 -3.36 1.39
CA ARG A 101 -16.69 -4.09 0.19
C ARG A 101 -15.47 -4.80 -0.40
N VAL A 102 -15.58 -6.10 -0.64
CA VAL A 102 -14.50 -6.92 -1.20
C VAL A 102 -15.07 -7.85 -2.28
N ILE A 103 -14.43 -7.89 -3.44
CA ILE A 103 -14.89 -8.71 -4.58
C ILE A 103 -13.70 -9.49 -5.15
N PRO A 104 -13.74 -10.83 -5.11
CA PRO A 104 -12.73 -11.67 -5.74
C PRO A 104 -12.61 -11.40 -7.23
N GLY A 105 -11.37 -11.35 -7.75
CA GLY A 105 -11.12 -11.06 -9.15
C GLY A 105 -11.39 -9.59 -9.54
N PHE A 106 -11.52 -8.69 -8.54
CA PHE A 106 -11.75 -7.28 -8.80
C PHE A 106 -10.95 -6.37 -7.85
N MET A 107 -11.47 -6.10 -6.63
CA MET A 107 -10.83 -5.13 -5.72
C MET A 107 -11.29 -5.29 -4.27
N ILE A 108 -10.60 -4.60 -3.36
CA ILE A 108 -11.06 -4.32 -2.00
C ILE A 108 -11.26 -2.80 -1.84
N GLN A 109 -12.38 -2.38 -1.22
CA GLN A 109 -12.75 -0.97 -1.07
C GLN A 109 -12.90 -0.60 0.41
N GLY A 110 -12.32 0.55 0.77
CA GLY A 110 -12.34 1.09 2.13
C GLY A 110 -12.39 2.62 2.14
N GLY A 111 -12.06 3.22 3.30
CA GLY A 111 -11.96 4.68 3.43
C GLY A 111 -13.28 5.40 3.70
N ASP A 112 -14.33 4.65 4.03
CA ASP A 112 -15.61 5.20 4.49
C ASP A 112 -15.62 5.27 6.02
N PRO A 113 -15.75 6.46 6.63
CA PRO A 113 -15.83 6.60 8.08
C PRO A 113 -17.09 5.94 8.71
N LEU A 114 -18.16 5.72 7.93
CA LEU A 114 -19.34 4.97 8.36
C LEU A 114 -19.18 3.45 8.13
N GLY A 115 -18.25 3.04 7.27
CA GLY A 115 -18.05 1.64 6.91
C GLY A 115 -19.24 1.00 6.18
N GLN A 116 -20.06 1.78 5.47
CA GLN A 116 -21.29 1.33 4.78
C GLN A 116 -21.24 1.56 3.27
N GLY A 117 -20.23 2.28 2.76
CA GLY A 117 -20.07 2.67 1.36
C GLY A 117 -20.73 4.01 1.01
N THR A 118 -21.37 4.66 1.98
CA THR A 118 -22.12 5.91 1.76
C THR A 118 -21.48 7.12 2.45
N GLY A 119 -20.53 6.91 3.36
CA GLY A 119 -19.86 7.96 4.09
C GLY A 119 -18.68 8.58 3.32
N GLY A 120 -18.24 9.74 3.81
CA GLY A 120 -17.13 10.47 3.23
C GLY A 120 -16.66 11.60 4.15
N PRO A 121 -15.76 12.47 3.67
CA PRO A 121 -15.16 13.53 4.48
C PRO A 121 -16.01 14.81 4.58
N GLY A 122 -17.23 14.80 4.01
CA GLY A 122 -18.12 15.97 3.98
C GLY A 122 -17.84 16.96 2.84
N TYR A 123 -17.01 16.59 1.88
CA TYR A 123 -16.73 17.34 0.64
C TYR A 123 -16.39 16.37 -0.48
N GLN A 124 -16.41 16.90 -1.70
CA GLN A 124 -15.98 16.20 -2.91
C GLN A 124 -14.93 17.04 -3.66
N PHE A 125 -14.17 16.39 -4.52
CA PHE A 125 -13.18 17.05 -5.39
C PHE A 125 -13.07 16.34 -6.73
N GLU A 126 -12.49 17.07 -7.70
CA GLU A 126 -12.36 16.66 -9.08
C GLU A 126 -11.46 15.45 -9.30
N ASP A 127 -11.65 14.78 -10.44
CA ASP A 127 -10.78 13.70 -10.89
C ASP A 127 -9.42 14.23 -11.39
N GLU A 128 -8.38 13.42 -11.23
CA GLU A 128 -7.04 13.66 -11.75
C GLU A 128 -6.63 12.45 -12.61
N PHE A 129 -7.02 12.46 -13.88
CA PHE A 129 -6.67 11.40 -14.81
C PHE A 129 -5.33 11.69 -15.48
N ASP A 130 -4.40 10.75 -15.38
CA ASP A 130 -3.10 10.80 -16.06
C ASP A 130 -3.05 9.68 -17.11
N SER A 131 -2.74 10.04 -18.36
CA SER A 131 -2.71 9.09 -19.47
C SER A 131 -1.61 8.02 -19.36
N SER A 132 -0.59 8.26 -18.52
CA SER A 132 0.47 7.29 -18.22
C SER A 132 0.04 6.25 -17.19
N LEU A 133 -1.06 6.47 -16.47
CA LEU A 133 -1.59 5.60 -15.44
C LEU A 133 -2.86 4.90 -15.92
N THR A 134 -2.78 3.59 -16.05
CA THR A 134 -3.91 2.74 -16.42
C THR A 134 -4.08 1.60 -15.43
N PHE A 135 -5.27 1.01 -15.39
CA PHE A 135 -5.57 -0.18 -14.59
C PHE A 135 -5.09 -1.46 -15.31
N ASP A 136 -3.82 -1.47 -15.73
CA ASP A 136 -3.16 -2.53 -16.51
C ASP A 136 -2.60 -3.67 -15.65
N ARG A 137 -2.55 -3.49 -14.33
CA ARG A 137 -1.95 -4.43 -13.38
C ARG A 137 -2.68 -4.45 -12.05
N PRO A 138 -2.50 -5.50 -11.22
CA PRO A 138 -3.00 -5.53 -9.85
C PRO A 138 -2.31 -4.49 -8.95
N GLY A 139 -2.91 -4.20 -7.81
CA GLY A 139 -2.34 -3.30 -6.81
C GLY A 139 -2.50 -1.81 -7.11
N ARG A 140 -3.29 -1.41 -8.13
CA ARG A 140 -3.62 0.00 -8.36
C ARG A 140 -4.43 0.52 -7.20
N LEU A 141 -3.91 1.56 -6.52
CA LEU A 141 -4.61 2.31 -5.48
C LEU A 141 -5.31 3.50 -6.13
N ALA A 142 -6.65 3.54 -6.06
CA ALA A 142 -7.44 4.54 -6.76
C ALA A 142 -8.63 5.03 -5.92
N MET A 143 -9.15 6.22 -6.27
CA MET A 143 -10.33 6.79 -5.61
C MET A 143 -11.61 6.09 -6.05
N ALA A 144 -12.43 5.69 -5.08
CA ALA A 144 -13.81 5.35 -5.32
C ALA A 144 -14.63 6.64 -5.44
N ASN A 145 -15.59 6.67 -6.38
CA ASN A 145 -16.48 7.79 -6.62
C ASN A 145 -17.89 7.33 -7.03
N SER A 146 -18.84 8.26 -7.09
CA SER A 146 -20.23 8.04 -7.53
C SER A 146 -20.50 8.72 -8.87
N GLY A 147 -19.50 8.92 -9.68
CA GLY A 147 -19.52 9.64 -10.96
C GLY A 147 -18.41 10.68 -11.05
N PRO A 148 -18.31 11.42 -12.13
CA PRO A 148 -17.24 12.39 -12.36
C PRO A 148 -17.13 13.42 -11.23
N SER A 149 -15.91 13.71 -10.79
CA SER A 149 -15.58 14.75 -9.80
C SER A 149 -16.30 14.59 -8.44
N THR A 150 -16.56 13.33 -8.01
CA THR A 150 -17.18 13.03 -6.71
C THR A 150 -16.22 12.30 -5.77
N ASN A 151 -14.91 12.51 -5.92
CA ASN A 151 -13.91 11.92 -5.05
C ASN A 151 -14.02 12.47 -3.62
N GLY A 152 -13.85 11.63 -2.62
CA GLY A 152 -13.92 12.01 -1.21
C GLY A 152 -12.79 11.39 -0.38
N SER A 153 -13.14 10.42 0.46
CA SER A 153 -12.17 9.64 1.24
C SER A 153 -12.10 8.18 0.83
N GLN A 154 -13.12 7.65 0.15
CA GLN A 154 -13.15 6.24 -0.20
C GLN A 154 -12.14 5.92 -1.31
N PHE A 155 -11.48 4.78 -1.16
CA PHE A 155 -10.48 4.28 -2.11
C PHE A 155 -10.68 2.77 -2.32
N PHE A 156 -10.06 2.25 -3.37
CA PHE A 156 -9.96 0.80 -3.58
C PHE A 156 -8.56 0.40 -4.03
N ILE A 157 -8.23 -0.88 -3.81
CA ILE A 157 -7.00 -1.50 -4.28
C ILE A 157 -7.39 -2.67 -5.18
N THR A 158 -6.92 -2.67 -6.44
CA THR A 158 -7.26 -3.73 -7.41
C THR A 158 -6.53 -5.03 -7.12
N GLU A 159 -7.23 -6.14 -7.29
CA GLU A 159 -6.65 -7.48 -7.22
C GLU A 159 -6.07 -7.94 -8.55
N VAL A 160 -6.66 -7.49 -9.65
CA VAL A 160 -6.34 -7.85 -11.03
C VAL A 160 -6.32 -6.60 -11.92
N PRO A 161 -5.83 -6.67 -13.17
CA PRO A 161 -6.06 -5.60 -14.15
C PRO A 161 -7.55 -5.33 -14.36
N THR A 162 -7.94 -4.04 -14.34
CA THR A 162 -9.35 -3.61 -14.47
C THR A 162 -9.49 -2.48 -15.50
N PRO A 163 -9.16 -2.72 -16.78
CA PRO A 163 -9.06 -1.66 -17.80
C PRO A 163 -10.38 -0.91 -18.04
N HIS A 164 -11.51 -1.48 -17.68
CA HIS A 164 -12.83 -0.84 -17.77
C HIS A 164 -12.98 0.36 -16.83
N LEU A 165 -12.07 0.55 -15.87
CA LEU A 165 -12.03 1.69 -14.94
C LEU A 165 -11.16 2.85 -15.45
N ASN A 166 -10.44 2.69 -16.56
CA ASN A 166 -9.61 3.75 -17.15
C ASN A 166 -10.46 4.99 -17.47
N GLY A 167 -9.96 6.19 -17.08
CA GLY A 167 -10.64 7.44 -17.27
C GLY A 167 -11.93 7.63 -16.44
N ARG A 168 -12.15 6.79 -15.42
CA ARG A 168 -13.31 6.86 -14.53
C ARG A 168 -12.92 7.01 -13.06
N HIS A 169 -11.73 6.55 -12.68
CA HIS A 169 -11.22 6.61 -11.31
C HIS A 169 -9.79 7.12 -11.30
N THR A 170 -9.48 8.05 -10.42
CA THR A 170 -8.14 8.59 -10.24
C THR A 170 -7.23 7.57 -9.61
N ILE A 171 -6.20 7.10 -10.35
CA ILE A 171 -5.12 6.28 -9.80
C ILE A 171 -4.14 7.23 -9.11
N PHE A 172 -3.86 6.97 -7.82
CA PHE A 172 -2.95 7.80 -7.05
C PHE A 172 -1.83 7.04 -6.34
N GLY A 173 -1.74 5.72 -6.58
CA GLY A 173 -0.67 4.89 -6.04
C GLY A 173 -0.63 3.49 -6.63
N GLN A 174 0.43 2.76 -6.24
CA GLN A 174 0.67 1.36 -6.59
C GLN A 174 1.16 0.61 -5.36
N CYS A 175 0.48 -0.47 -5.02
CA CYS A 175 0.88 -1.36 -3.95
C CYS A 175 1.90 -2.39 -4.48
N ASP A 176 2.80 -2.84 -3.61
CA ASP A 176 3.79 -3.85 -3.93
C ASP A 176 3.17 -5.26 -4.06
N ASP A 177 3.95 -6.20 -4.58
CA ASP A 177 3.48 -7.56 -4.87
C ASP A 177 3.06 -8.30 -3.59
N GLN A 178 3.73 -8.08 -2.47
CA GLN A 178 3.37 -8.68 -1.19
C GLN A 178 1.99 -8.17 -0.72
N SER A 179 1.73 -6.89 -0.89
CA SER A 179 0.42 -6.29 -0.60
C SER A 179 -0.67 -6.82 -1.53
N VAL A 180 -0.37 -7.03 -2.82
CA VAL A 180 -1.30 -7.64 -3.78
C VAL A 180 -1.71 -9.04 -3.33
N GLU A 181 -0.78 -9.85 -2.82
CA GLU A 181 -1.11 -11.18 -2.29
C GLU A 181 -2.03 -11.09 -1.05
N LEU A 182 -1.85 -10.08 -0.21
CA LEU A 182 -2.76 -9.83 0.91
C LEU A 182 -4.14 -9.33 0.42
N VAL A 183 -4.18 -8.44 -0.58
CA VAL A 183 -5.42 -7.99 -1.24
C VAL A 183 -6.21 -9.18 -1.76
N LYS A 184 -5.56 -10.14 -2.43
CA LYS A 184 -6.19 -11.38 -2.92
C LYS A 184 -6.83 -12.21 -1.78
N LYS A 185 -6.13 -12.32 -0.64
CA LYS A 185 -6.66 -13.04 0.54
C LYS A 185 -7.88 -12.33 1.11
N ILE A 186 -7.83 -11.01 1.26
CA ILE A 186 -8.94 -10.20 1.77
C ILE A 186 -10.14 -10.25 0.83
N ALA A 187 -9.91 -10.15 -0.49
CA ALA A 187 -10.96 -10.19 -1.50
C ALA A 187 -11.76 -11.51 -1.52
N ARG A 188 -11.17 -12.61 -1.02
CA ARG A 188 -11.77 -13.95 -0.97
C ARG A 188 -12.37 -14.32 0.39
N MET A 189 -12.43 -13.38 1.31
CA MET A 189 -13.08 -13.62 2.59
C MET A 189 -14.58 -13.85 2.40
N PRO A 190 -15.23 -14.66 3.27
CA PRO A 190 -16.68 -14.81 3.22
C PRO A 190 -17.39 -13.46 3.32
N THR A 191 -18.33 -13.22 2.41
CA THR A 191 -19.08 -11.97 2.34
C THR A 191 -20.56 -12.20 2.63
N SER A 192 -21.22 -11.17 3.12
CA SER A 192 -22.65 -11.03 3.24
C SER A 192 -23.22 -10.20 2.07
N ARG A 193 -24.49 -9.81 2.15
CA ARG A 193 -25.14 -8.97 1.13
C ARG A 193 -24.33 -7.68 0.84
N GLY A 194 -24.16 -7.36 -0.42
CA GLY A 194 -23.44 -6.16 -0.89
C GLY A 194 -21.92 -6.32 -0.81
N ASP A 195 -21.39 -7.53 -0.97
CA ASP A 195 -19.97 -7.86 -0.97
C ASP A 195 -19.23 -7.43 0.32
N ARG A 196 -20.00 -7.28 1.43
CA ARG A 196 -19.46 -6.89 2.73
C ARG A 196 -18.80 -8.09 3.40
N PRO A 197 -17.53 -8.02 3.85
CA PRO A 197 -16.93 -9.10 4.62
C PRO A 197 -17.75 -9.43 5.87
N ALA A 198 -17.96 -10.73 6.13
CA ALA A 198 -18.63 -11.19 7.34
C ALA A 198 -17.84 -10.82 8.60
N ASP A 199 -16.51 -10.85 8.49
CA ASP A 199 -15.56 -10.32 9.49
C ASP A 199 -14.68 -9.24 8.83
N PRO A 200 -15.07 -7.97 8.91
CA PRO A 200 -14.38 -6.90 8.18
C PRO A 200 -12.98 -6.65 8.70
N ILE A 201 -12.01 -6.59 7.77
CA ILE A 201 -10.64 -6.18 8.07
C ILE A 201 -10.62 -4.70 8.40
N LYS A 202 -10.06 -4.37 9.56
CA LYS A 202 -9.89 -2.98 10.04
C LYS A 202 -8.55 -2.41 9.60
N ILE A 203 -8.56 -1.15 9.23
CA ILE A 203 -7.37 -0.31 9.10
C ILE A 203 -7.12 0.27 10.49
N ASN A 204 -6.09 -0.19 11.18
CA ASN A 204 -5.73 0.33 12.50
C ASN A 204 -5.28 1.78 12.40
N HIS A 205 -4.37 2.06 11.45
CA HIS A 205 -3.93 3.40 11.04
C HIS A 205 -3.18 3.31 9.70
N ILE A 206 -2.97 4.47 9.07
CA ILE A 206 -2.12 4.59 7.87
C ILE A 206 -0.89 5.40 8.24
N GLN A 207 0.29 4.82 8.07
CA GLN A 207 1.57 5.49 8.22
C GLN A 207 2.03 6.03 6.88
N ILE A 208 2.39 7.31 6.83
CA ILE A 208 3.02 7.92 5.65
C ILE A 208 4.52 8.04 5.90
N THR A 209 5.32 7.59 4.93
CA THR A 209 6.79 7.64 4.98
C THR A 209 7.36 8.23 3.68
N GLY A 210 8.63 8.66 3.71
CA GLY A 210 9.30 9.26 2.55
C GLY A 210 9.06 10.75 2.38
N PRO A 211 9.41 11.33 1.23
CA PRO A 211 9.28 12.76 0.96
C PRO A 211 7.83 13.23 1.07
N GLY A 212 7.63 14.39 1.72
CA GLY A 212 6.27 14.94 1.93
C GLY A 212 5.47 14.28 3.06
N ALA A 213 6.04 13.29 3.75
CA ALA A 213 5.43 12.79 4.98
C ALA A 213 5.41 13.90 6.03
N PRO A 214 4.28 14.15 6.73
CA PRO A 214 4.26 15.11 7.82
C PRO A 214 5.20 14.64 8.94
N ALA A 215 5.87 15.59 9.60
CA ALA A 215 6.69 15.29 10.76
C ALA A 215 5.85 14.50 11.77
N LYS A 216 6.42 13.38 12.29
CA LYS A 216 5.74 12.51 13.26
C LYS A 216 5.20 13.39 14.40
N PRO A 217 3.89 13.37 14.72
CA PRO A 217 3.38 14.08 15.87
C PRO A 217 4.15 13.67 17.12
N ALA A 218 4.71 14.62 17.84
CA ALA A 218 5.32 14.33 19.12
C ALA A 218 4.27 13.62 19.98
N LEU A 219 4.62 12.45 20.52
CA LEU A 219 3.77 11.69 21.44
C LEU A 219 3.18 12.64 22.48
N ARG A 220 1.89 12.93 22.38
CA ARG A 220 1.21 13.67 23.45
C ARG A 220 1.33 12.81 24.70
N LYS A 221 2.14 13.29 25.66
CA LYS A 221 2.16 12.72 27.01
C LYS A 221 0.72 12.77 27.52
N SER A 222 0.16 11.61 27.85
CA SER A 222 -1.13 11.53 28.53
C SER A 222 -1.13 12.49 29.71
N PRO A 223 -2.21 13.27 29.94
CA PRO A 223 -2.30 14.11 31.11
C PRO A 223 -2.20 13.20 32.35
N SER A 224 -1.19 13.45 33.17
CA SER A 224 -1.01 12.85 34.49
C SER A 224 -2.31 13.02 35.26
N LYS A 225 -2.92 11.92 35.72
CA LYS A 225 -4.03 11.97 36.67
C LYS A 225 -3.57 12.74 37.90
N THR A 226 -4.05 13.97 38.05
CA THR A 226 -3.88 14.76 39.25
C THR A 226 -4.55 14.01 40.42
N ALA A 227 -3.76 13.61 41.40
CA ALA A 227 -4.24 12.95 42.58
C ALA A 227 -5.18 13.93 43.33
N THR A 228 -6.39 13.51 43.60
CA THR A 228 -7.35 14.20 44.45
C THR A 228 -6.78 14.28 45.89
N PRO A 229 -6.67 15.45 46.52
CA PRO A 229 -6.24 15.52 47.93
C PRO A 229 -7.33 14.93 48.81
N LYS A 230 -6.96 13.94 49.64
CA LYS A 230 -7.79 13.46 50.76
C LYS A 230 -8.02 14.60 51.72
N LYS A 231 -9.31 14.97 51.90
CA LYS A 231 -9.73 15.79 53.08
C LYS A 231 -9.70 14.90 54.31
N GLY A 232 -8.90 15.29 55.27
CA GLY A 232 -8.97 14.82 56.65
C GLY A 232 -10.08 15.50 57.42
#